data_ee810a4282edc5a887622cd2a13a8139
#
_entry.id   ee810a4282edc5a887622cd2a13a8139
#
_cell.length_a   1.000
_cell.length_b   1.000
_cell.length_c   1.000
_cell.angle_alpha   90.00
_cell.angle_beta   90.00
_cell.angle_gamma   90.00
#
_symmetry.space_group_name_H-M   'P 1'
#
loop_
_entity.id
_entity.type
_entity.pdbx_description
1 polymer ?
#
loop_
_entity_poly.entity_id
_entity_poly.type
_entity_poly.pdbx_seq_one_letter_code
_entity_poly.pdbx_strand_id
1 'polypeptide(L)'
;MKLFRLTVAAVALVFAGAISVAQAETLRLLTWGSYAPEGLVKKFEERYPDITVEVTFSNNEEMIAKLRATGGAGYDLAQPSHDRIHAAHLEYNIYKPMDLSMINTDVMESKLLDGVKANTTIDGEVYAVPHQWGTSGLMADKSKAPDFKHWSDLCDPMYKGKTSMRLKRTILLGVAFSMGEDPFAAYADLDKYQEILDRAVEYLIACKDNIKAYWKGGDDLAAMMLSGEIVASETWDSTAYRLFGQNPNIVFVPPSTGALAWIDTFALPRKGEADDAAYKWINFVLEPENVTAMSASSGAIASVQGAMDLLPPDKAAAVNAAFTAQDIANLQFFANIPPGIEDMEGKALERIKAATGSE
;
A
#
# COMPACT_ATOMS: atom_id res chain seq x y z
N MET A 1 88.04 -17.87 -38.21
CA MET A 1 86.89 -16.98 -38.53
C MET A 1 85.63 -17.69 -38.12
N LYS A 2 85.01 -17.32 -36.97
CA LYS A 2 83.77 -17.89 -36.47
C LYS A 2 82.74 -16.77 -36.51
N LEU A 3 81.72 -16.89 -37.36
CA LEU A 3 80.55 -15.96 -37.39
C LEU A 3 79.65 -16.24 -36.21
N PHE A 4 79.43 -15.18 -35.43
CA PHE A 4 78.38 -15.16 -34.41
C PHE A 4 77.07 -14.71 -35.05
N ARG A 5 76.07 -15.57 -35.00
CA ARG A 5 74.69 -15.21 -35.35
C ARG A 5 73.96 -14.75 -34.07
N LEU A 6 73.59 -13.46 -33.99
CA LEU A 6 72.67 -12.94 -33.00
C LEU A 6 71.23 -13.29 -33.44
N THR A 7 70.54 -14.01 -32.60
CA THR A 7 69.09 -14.27 -32.73
C THR A 7 68.36 -13.27 -31.81
N VAL A 8 67.64 -12.32 -32.41
CA VAL A 8 66.78 -11.39 -31.69
C VAL A 8 65.43 -12.10 -31.46
N ALA A 9 65.09 -12.42 -30.22
CA ALA A 9 63.78 -12.92 -29.82
C ALA A 9 62.88 -11.73 -29.53
N ALA A 10 61.87 -11.53 -30.39
CA ALA A 10 60.80 -10.55 -30.14
C ALA A 10 59.79 -11.15 -29.14
N VAL A 11 59.70 -10.63 -27.95
CA VAL A 11 58.69 -10.95 -26.97
C VAL A 11 57.46 -10.09 -27.26
N ALA A 12 56.39 -10.70 -27.83
CA ALA A 12 55.09 -10.08 -27.96
C ALA A 12 54.35 -10.17 -26.64
N LEU A 13 54.22 -9.06 -25.90
CA LEU A 13 53.33 -8.93 -24.76
C LEU A 13 51.88 -8.88 -25.28
N VAL A 14 51.18 -9.96 -25.14
CA VAL A 14 49.70 -9.98 -25.33
C VAL A 14 49.09 -9.38 -24.03
N PHE A 15 48.62 -8.14 -24.12
CA PHE A 15 47.71 -7.58 -23.12
C PHE A 15 46.35 -8.25 -23.29
N ALA A 16 46.08 -9.31 -22.54
CA ALA A 16 44.75 -9.82 -22.33
C ALA A 16 44.02 -8.83 -21.39
N GLY A 17 43.36 -7.85 -21.97
CA GLY A 17 42.37 -7.04 -21.24
C GLY A 17 41.30 -7.97 -20.74
N ALA A 18 41.22 -8.23 -19.43
CA ALA A 18 40.13 -8.86 -18.78
C ALA A 18 38.93 -7.92 -18.96
N ILE A 19 38.04 -8.22 -19.94
CA ILE A 19 36.71 -7.65 -19.97
C ILE A 19 36.02 -8.25 -18.76
N SER A 20 35.98 -7.53 -17.64
CA SER A 20 35.03 -7.82 -16.57
C SER A 20 33.64 -7.67 -17.18
N VAL A 21 33.01 -8.75 -17.50
CA VAL A 21 31.56 -8.76 -17.70
C VAL A 21 31.01 -8.38 -16.33
N ALA A 22 30.57 -7.13 -16.18
CA ALA A 22 29.84 -6.72 -15.00
C ALA A 22 28.64 -7.68 -14.90
N GLN A 23 28.61 -8.49 -13.85
CA GLN A 23 27.46 -9.34 -13.58
C GLN A 23 26.28 -8.39 -13.30
N ALA A 24 25.19 -8.56 -14.03
CA ALA A 24 23.99 -7.75 -13.80
C ALA A 24 23.58 -7.85 -12.32
N GLU A 25 23.44 -6.69 -11.68
CA GLU A 25 22.93 -6.61 -10.32
C GLU A 25 21.44 -6.98 -10.31
N THR A 26 21.00 -7.78 -9.33
CA THR A 26 19.56 -8.12 -9.21
C THR A 26 18.92 -7.28 -8.13
N LEU A 27 17.93 -6.49 -8.50
CA LEU A 27 17.05 -5.76 -7.57
C LEU A 27 15.82 -6.62 -7.26
N ARG A 28 15.70 -7.10 -6.03
CA ARG A 28 14.59 -7.93 -5.58
C ARG A 28 13.53 -7.08 -4.87
N LEU A 29 12.39 -6.87 -5.54
CA LEU A 29 11.26 -6.11 -5.04
C LEU A 29 10.28 -7.03 -4.30
N LEU A 30 9.83 -6.58 -3.12
CA LEU A 30 8.72 -7.17 -2.37
C LEU A 30 7.59 -6.14 -2.33
N THR A 31 6.54 -6.35 -3.14
CA THR A 31 5.58 -5.29 -3.47
C THR A 31 4.15 -5.81 -3.62
N TRP A 32 3.20 -4.89 -3.69
CA TRP A 32 1.81 -5.19 -4.04
C TRP A 32 1.65 -5.55 -5.52
N GLY A 33 0.61 -6.32 -5.85
CA GLY A 33 0.39 -6.89 -7.18
C GLY A 33 0.28 -5.91 -8.34
N SER A 34 0.18 -4.62 -8.06
CA SER A 34 -0.02 -3.57 -9.07
C SER A 34 1.06 -2.48 -9.07
N TYR A 35 2.07 -2.54 -8.17
CA TYR A 35 3.05 -1.45 -8.01
C TYR A 35 4.32 -1.60 -8.86
N ALA A 36 4.50 -2.75 -9.48
CA ALA A 36 5.58 -3.00 -10.43
C ALA A 36 5.01 -3.63 -11.72
N PRO A 37 4.18 -2.90 -12.51
CA PRO A 37 3.67 -3.42 -13.76
C PRO A 37 4.83 -3.69 -14.72
N GLU A 38 4.71 -4.74 -15.55
CA GLU A 38 5.75 -5.21 -16.45
C GLU A 38 6.36 -4.10 -17.32
N GLY A 39 5.51 -3.19 -17.84
CA GLY A 39 5.98 -2.06 -18.66
C GLY A 39 6.88 -1.09 -17.89
N LEU A 40 6.64 -0.89 -16.59
CA LEU A 40 7.47 -0.03 -15.72
C LEU A 40 8.80 -0.71 -15.42
N VAL A 41 8.79 -2.02 -15.12
CA VAL A 41 9.99 -2.83 -14.90
C VAL A 41 10.88 -2.79 -16.14
N LYS A 42 10.32 -3.08 -17.31
CA LYS A 42 11.04 -3.07 -18.59
C LYS A 42 11.67 -1.71 -18.88
N LYS A 43 10.94 -0.62 -18.65
CA LYS A 43 11.46 0.76 -18.83
C LYS A 43 12.61 1.07 -17.90
N PHE A 44 12.59 0.55 -16.66
CA PHE A 44 13.69 0.67 -15.72
C PHE A 44 14.92 -0.10 -16.18
N GLU A 45 14.77 -1.36 -16.60
CA GLU A 45 15.87 -2.21 -17.10
C GLU A 45 16.48 -1.65 -18.41
N GLU A 46 15.67 -1.04 -19.27
CA GLU A 46 16.17 -0.34 -20.48
C GLU A 46 17.04 0.88 -20.10
N ARG A 47 16.70 1.59 -19.01
CA ARG A 47 17.49 2.73 -18.49
C ARG A 47 18.75 2.29 -17.76
N TYR A 48 18.68 1.16 -17.06
CA TYR A 48 19.77 0.61 -16.25
C TYR A 48 20.06 -0.84 -16.67
N PRO A 49 20.71 -1.04 -17.84
CA PRO A 49 20.89 -2.37 -18.43
C PRO A 49 21.75 -3.34 -17.58
N ASP A 50 22.46 -2.81 -16.60
CA ASP A 50 23.25 -3.61 -15.66
C ASP A 50 22.41 -4.07 -14.42
N ILE A 51 21.11 -3.75 -14.38
CA ILE A 51 20.22 -4.14 -13.29
C ILE A 51 19.07 -4.96 -13.87
N THR A 52 18.80 -6.12 -13.25
CA THR A 52 17.62 -6.95 -13.52
C THR A 52 16.68 -6.86 -12.33
N VAL A 53 15.36 -6.73 -12.57
CA VAL A 53 14.36 -6.60 -11.50
C VAL A 53 13.60 -7.90 -11.32
N GLU A 54 13.66 -8.47 -10.12
CA GLU A 54 12.84 -9.60 -9.69
C GLU A 54 11.70 -9.11 -8.80
N VAL A 55 10.45 -9.40 -9.18
CA VAL A 55 9.26 -8.92 -8.45
C VAL A 55 8.60 -10.07 -7.69
N THR A 56 8.43 -9.91 -6.39
CA THR A 56 7.60 -10.78 -5.54
C THR A 56 6.38 -10.02 -5.08
N PHE A 57 5.21 -10.46 -5.52
CA PHE A 57 3.95 -9.88 -5.07
C PHE A 57 3.55 -10.38 -3.68
N SER A 58 2.98 -9.49 -2.87
CA SER A 58 2.67 -9.73 -1.48
C SER A 58 1.64 -8.72 -0.94
N ASN A 59 1.31 -8.82 0.33
CA ASN A 59 0.55 -7.86 1.13
C ASN A 59 1.31 -7.54 2.42
N ASN A 60 0.82 -6.60 3.25
CA ASN A 60 1.54 -6.16 4.46
C ASN A 60 1.91 -7.33 5.39
N GLU A 61 0.95 -8.19 5.71
CA GLU A 61 1.14 -9.30 6.64
C GLU A 61 2.18 -10.29 6.10
N GLU A 62 2.10 -10.60 4.82
CA GLU A 62 3.04 -11.51 4.15
C GLU A 62 4.42 -10.88 3.96
N MET A 63 4.53 -9.58 3.67
CA MET A 63 5.82 -8.86 3.59
C MET A 63 6.56 -8.97 4.93
N ILE A 64 5.88 -8.64 6.03
CA ILE A 64 6.45 -8.75 7.37
C ILE A 64 6.85 -10.20 7.68
N ALA A 65 5.99 -11.18 7.39
CA ALA A 65 6.29 -12.59 7.63
C ALA A 65 7.51 -13.08 6.85
N LYS A 66 7.63 -12.72 5.55
CA LYS A 66 8.78 -13.06 4.71
C LYS A 66 10.08 -12.43 5.23
N LEU A 67 10.05 -11.14 5.54
CA LEU A 67 11.22 -10.41 6.05
C LEU A 67 11.62 -10.94 7.44
N ARG A 68 10.67 -11.22 8.33
CA ARG A 68 10.91 -11.83 9.63
C ARG A 68 11.59 -13.19 9.51
N ALA A 69 11.09 -14.07 8.64
CA ALA A 69 11.62 -15.40 8.45
C ALA A 69 13.09 -15.41 8.01
N THR A 70 13.55 -14.38 7.32
CA THR A 70 14.93 -14.26 6.80
C THR A 70 15.79 -13.25 7.55
N GLY A 71 15.20 -12.54 8.54
CA GLY A 71 15.85 -11.42 9.23
C GLY A 71 16.15 -10.25 8.30
N GLY A 72 15.28 -10.02 7.30
CA GLY A 72 15.40 -8.95 6.30
C GLY A 72 16.30 -9.29 5.11
N ALA A 73 16.63 -10.56 4.87
CA ALA A 73 17.37 -10.98 3.68
C ALA A 73 16.45 -11.43 2.54
N GLY A 74 17.00 -11.50 1.33
CA GLY A 74 16.32 -12.03 0.14
C GLY A 74 15.52 -11.00 -0.66
N TYR A 75 15.40 -9.77 -0.17
CA TYR A 75 14.78 -8.64 -0.83
C TYR A 75 15.62 -7.39 -0.61
N ASP A 76 15.57 -6.48 -1.58
CA ASP A 76 16.37 -5.26 -1.57
C ASP A 76 15.52 -4.00 -1.39
N LEU A 77 14.24 -4.07 -1.80
CA LEU A 77 13.26 -3.01 -1.57
C LEU A 77 11.89 -3.64 -1.25
N ALA A 78 11.26 -3.16 -0.19
CA ALA A 78 9.90 -3.54 0.20
C ALA A 78 8.95 -2.33 0.12
N GLN A 79 7.66 -2.60 -0.12
CA GLN A 79 6.65 -1.54 -0.25
C GLN A 79 5.48 -1.75 0.75
N PRO A 80 5.73 -1.72 2.06
CA PRO A 80 4.70 -1.80 3.08
C PRO A 80 3.96 -0.46 3.25
N SER A 81 2.79 -0.50 3.88
CA SER A 81 2.12 0.70 4.37
C SER A 81 2.88 1.30 5.56
N HIS A 82 2.87 2.62 5.69
CA HIS A 82 3.67 3.37 6.66
C HIS A 82 3.39 2.98 8.12
N ASP A 83 2.16 2.62 8.44
CA ASP A 83 1.71 2.22 9.78
C ASP A 83 2.24 0.84 10.24
N ARG A 84 2.82 0.07 9.30
CA ARG A 84 3.34 -1.29 9.53
C ARG A 84 4.82 -1.36 9.86
N ILE A 85 5.57 -0.29 9.64
CA ILE A 85 7.04 -0.30 9.68
C ILE A 85 7.56 -0.26 11.11
N HIS A 86 7.04 0.67 11.91
CA HIS A 86 7.58 0.96 13.24
C HIS A 86 7.57 -0.28 14.16
N ALA A 87 6.40 -0.88 14.38
CA ALA A 87 6.28 -2.06 15.25
C ALA A 87 7.05 -3.26 14.70
N ALA A 88 6.93 -3.53 13.39
CA ALA A 88 7.64 -4.64 12.76
C ALA A 88 9.17 -4.49 12.84
N HIS A 89 9.68 -3.25 12.75
CA HIS A 89 11.10 -3.02 12.93
C HIS A 89 11.53 -3.20 14.38
N LEU A 90 10.82 -2.63 15.35
CA LEU A 90 11.15 -2.76 16.77
C LEU A 90 11.14 -4.22 17.23
N GLU A 91 10.17 -5.01 16.76
CA GLU A 91 10.03 -6.40 17.18
C GLU A 91 10.97 -7.35 16.45
N TYR A 92 11.15 -7.18 15.14
CA TYR A 92 11.86 -8.15 14.29
C TYR A 92 13.17 -7.62 13.70
N ASN A 93 13.43 -6.31 13.77
CA ASN A 93 14.62 -5.65 13.23
C ASN A 93 14.87 -6.00 11.75
N ILE A 94 13.83 -5.83 10.93
CA ILE A 94 13.79 -6.31 9.54
C ILE A 94 14.05 -5.23 8.48
N TYR A 95 14.12 -3.96 8.89
CA TYR A 95 14.43 -2.83 8.01
C TYR A 95 15.75 -2.18 8.37
N LYS A 96 16.31 -1.34 7.53
CA LYS A 96 17.44 -0.46 7.76
C LYS A 96 17.10 1.00 7.44
N PRO A 97 17.78 1.98 8.05
CA PRO A 97 17.56 3.39 7.76
C PRO A 97 17.80 3.71 6.28
N MET A 98 17.06 4.70 5.79
CA MET A 98 17.20 5.24 4.43
C MET A 98 18.10 6.49 4.45
N ASP A 99 19.03 6.57 3.53
CA ASP A 99 19.76 7.81 3.25
C ASP A 99 18.90 8.72 2.34
N LEU A 100 18.24 9.70 2.95
CA LEU A 100 17.39 10.63 2.21
C LEU A 100 18.16 11.52 1.22
N SER A 101 19.47 11.65 1.36
CA SER A 101 20.30 12.37 0.38
C SER A 101 20.40 11.65 -0.98
N MET A 102 20.10 10.35 -1.00
CA MET A 102 20.05 9.53 -2.20
C MET A 102 18.69 9.59 -2.91
N ILE A 103 17.69 10.28 -2.33
CA ILE A 103 16.32 10.32 -2.84
C ILE A 103 15.94 11.76 -3.16
N ASN A 104 15.34 11.97 -4.33
CA ASN A 104 14.75 13.27 -4.68
C ASN A 104 13.42 13.48 -3.92
N THR A 105 13.53 13.84 -2.63
CA THR A 105 12.38 14.07 -1.76
C THR A 105 11.64 15.37 -2.10
N ASP A 106 12.24 16.29 -2.84
CA ASP A 106 11.64 17.58 -3.21
C ASP A 106 10.43 17.42 -4.16
N VAL A 107 10.35 16.29 -4.86
CA VAL A 107 9.18 16.00 -5.72
C VAL A 107 7.99 15.44 -4.93
N MET A 108 8.16 15.03 -3.68
CA MET A 108 7.10 14.43 -2.86
C MET A 108 6.16 15.49 -2.29
N GLU A 109 4.89 15.13 -2.11
CA GLU A 109 3.95 15.94 -1.33
C GLU A 109 4.41 16.04 0.12
N SER A 110 4.68 17.28 0.57
CA SER A 110 5.32 17.50 1.88
C SER A 110 4.51 16.92 3.04
N LYS A 111 3.17 17.04 3.02
CA LYS A 111 2.32 16.48 4.07
C LYS A 111 2.40 14.96 4.16
N LEU A 112 2.50 14.28 3.01
CA LEU A 112 2.63 12.82 2.97
C LEU A 112 4.02 12.39 3.45
N LEU A 113 5.07 13.08 3.00
CA LEU A 113 6.43 12.82 3.45
C LEU A 113 6.58 13.03 4.96
N ASP A 114 6.06 14.14 5.49
CA ASP A 114 6.10 14.44 6.92
C ASP A 114 5.30 13.43 7.74
N GLY A 115 4.11 13.01 7.24
CA GLY A 115 3.31 11.97 7.87
C GLY A 115 4.02 10.61 7.91
N VAL A 116 4.68 10.22 6.81
CA VAL A 116 5.49 8.99 6.78
C VAL A 116 6.67 9.10 7.73
N LYS A 117 7.43 10.20 7.72
CA LYS A 117 8.55 10.43 8.65
C LYS A 117 8.08 10.35 10.11
N ALA A 118 6.96 10.97 10.46
CA ALA A 118 6.42 10.92 11.82
C ALA A 118 6.16 9.50 12.29
N ASN A 119 5.71 8.62 11.40
CA ASN A 119 5.38 7.24 11.70
C ASN A 119 6.56 6.26 11.56
N THR A 120 7.61 6.62 10.81
CA THR A 120 8.70 5.70 10.46
C THR A 120 10.08 6.19 10.90
N THR A 121 10.15 7.24 11.72
CA THR A 121 11.40 7.65 12.37
C THR A 121 11.57 6.85 13.67
N ILE A 122 12.68 6.13 13.78
CA ILE A 122 13.05 5.31 14.92
C ILE A 122 14.48 5.69 15.31
N ASP A 123 14.70 6.06 16.57
CA ASP A 123 15.99 6.50 17.09
C ASP A 123 16.65 7.64 16.27
N GLY A 124 15.82 8.50 15.67
CA GLY A 124 16.27 9.64 14.86
C GLY A 124 16.54 9.32 13.38
N GLU A 125 16.45 8.06 12.98
CA GLU A 125 16.66 7.60 11.60
C GLU A 125 15.33 7.35 10.90
N VAL A 126 15.22 7.72 9.61
CA VAL A 126 14.03 7.52 8.78
C VAL A 126 14.09 6.17 8.07
N TYR A 127 13.03 5.37 8.15
CA TYR A 127 12.99 4.02 7.59
C TYR A 127 12.14 3.89 6.32
N ALA A 128 11.38 4.91 5.95
CA ALA A 128 10.57 4.87 4.74
C ALA A 128 10.30 6.25 4.13
N VAL A 129 9.94 6.24 2.84
CA VAL A 129 9.43 7.41 2.11
C VAL A 129 8.16 7.02 1.34
N PRO A 130 7.18 7.96 1.15
CA PRO A 130 5.94 7.66 0.46
C PRO A 130 6.13 7.48 -1.05
N HIS A 131 5.27 6.66 -1.67
CA HIS A 131 5.16 6.61 -3.12
C HIS A 131 3.73 6.70 -3.64
N GLN A 132 2.77 6.13 -2.91
CA GLN A 132 1.34 6.20 -3.24
C GLN A 132 0.52 6.30 -1.97
N TRP A 133 -0.69 6.83 -2.11
CA TRP A 133 -1.67 6.88 -1.05
C TRP A 133 -3.08 6.69 -1.60
N GLY A 134 -4.00 6.40 -0.71
CA GLY A 134 -5.41 6.26 -1.02
C GLY A 134 -6.23 6.15 0.25
N THR A 135 -7.49 5.83 0.09
CA THR A 135 -8.43 5.76 1.20
C THR A 135 -9.24 4.47 1.17
N SER A 136 -9.66 4.07 2.37
CA SER A 136 -10.70 3.08 2.59
C SER A 136 -11.91 3.79 3.17
N GLY A 137 -13.06 3.49 2.63
CA GLY A 137 -14.30 4.12 3.03
C GLY A 137 -15.49 3.30 2.53
N LEU A 138 -16.47 3.98 1.99
CA LEU A 138 -17.69 3.37 1.50
C LEU A 138 -17.82 3.56 -0.02
N MET A 139 -18.66 2.75 -0.64
CA MET A 139 -19.10 2.89 -2.02
C MET A 139 -20.60 2.63 -2.07
N ALA A 140 -21.32 3.41 -2.86
CA ALA A 140 -22.76 3.22 -3.04
C ALA A 140 -23.21 3.53 -4.47
N ASP A 141 -24.18 2.77 -4.95
CA ASP A 141 -25.00 3.14 -6.10
C ASP A 141 -26.01 4.19 -5.65
N LYS A 142 -25.74 5.46 -5.91
CA LYS A 142 -26.57 6.58 -5.45
C LYS A 142 -27.96 6.61 -6.06
N SER A 143 -28.23 5.86 -7.14
CA SER A 143 -29.57 5.67 -7.66
C SER A 143 -30.44 4.75 -6.79
N LYS A 144 -29.81 3.91 -5.95
CA LYS A 144 -30.46 2.91 -5.08
C LYS A 144 -30.25 3.18 -3.59
N ALA A 145 -29.16 3.84 -3.24
CA ALA A 145 -28.79 4.20 -1.87
C ALA A 145 -28.32 5.67 -1.79
N PRO A 146 -29.23 6.65 -2.05
CA PRO A 146 -28.85 8.06 -2.16
C PRO A 146 -28.26 8.64 -0.87
N ASP A 147 -28.77 8.20 0.29
CA ASP A 147 -28.40 8.73 1.61
C ASP A 147 -27.27 7.95 2.29
N PHE A 148 -26.75 6.90 1.67
CA PHE A 148 -25.69 6.06 2.21
C PHE A 148 -24.38 6.87 2.39
N LYS A 149 -23.90 7.04 3.64
CA LYS A 149 -22.75 7.89 3.98
C LYS A 149 -22.07 7.59 5.32
N HIS A 150 -22.59 6.67 6.11
CA HIS A 150 -22.05 6.31 7.42
C HIS A 150 -21.59 4.85 7.42
N TRP A 151 -20.56 4.52 8.20
CA TRP A 151 -20.15 3.13 8.39
C TRP A 151 -21.32 2.26 8.91
N SER A 152 -22.17 2.86 9.76
CA SER A 152 -23.37 2.22 10.28
C SER A 152 -24.41 1.87 9.22
N ASP A 153 -24.41 2.55 8.07
CA ASP A 153 -25.40 2.29 7.01
C ASP A 153 -25.20 0.91 6.35
N LEU A 154 -23.98 0.33 6.47
CA LEU A 154 -23.74 -1.07 6.09
C LEU A 154 -24.69 -2.03 6.82
N CYS A 155 -25.11 -1.66 8.02
CA CYS A 155 -25.96 -2.43 8.92
C CYS A 155 -27.40 -1.92 9.01
N ASP A 156 -27.79 -0.90 8.23
CA ASP A 156 -29.14 -0.39 8.21
C ASP A 156 -30.09 -1.47 7.64
N PRO A 157 -31.16 -1.87 8.37
CA PRO A 157 -32.14 -2.85 7.91
C PRO A 157 -32.76 -2.56 6.52
N MET A 158 -32.74 -1.29 6.09
CA MET A 158 -33.18 -0.88 4.74
C MET A 158 -32.36 -1.60 3.64
N TYR A 159 -31.10 -1.90 3.90
CA TYR A 159 -30.19 -2.55 2.96
C TYR A 159 -29.97 -4.04 3.26
N LYS A 160 -30.91 -4.71 3.94
CA LYS A 160 -30.80 -6.12 4.30
C LYS A 160 -30.46 -7.00 3.09
N GLY A 161 -29.34 -7.74 3.17
CA GLY A 161 -28.83 -8.60 2.10
C GLY A 161 -28.35 -7.84 0.86
N LYS A 162 -28.06 -6.54 0.98
CA LYS A 162 -27.66 -5.66 -0.12
C LYS A 162 -26.36 -4.91 0.12
N THR A 163 -25.67 -5.15 1.24
CA THR A 163 -24.37 -4.57 1.53
C THR A 163 -23.27 -5.62 1.52
N SER A 164 -22.03 -5.18 1.46
CA SER A 164 -20.84 -6.03 1.53
C SER A 164 -19.73 -5.31 2.30
N MET A 165 -18.78 -6.05 2.81
CA MET A 165 -17.58 -5.53 3.47
C MET A 165 -16.45 -6.53 3.41
N ARG A 166 -15.23 -6.09 3.70
CA ARG A 166 -14.07 -6.95 3.87
C ARG A 166 -13.78 -7.13 5.36
N LEU A 167 -13.64 -8.36 5.82
CA LEU A 167 -13.29 -8.64 7.22
C LEU A 167 -11.79 -8.44 7.43
N LYS A 168 -11.41 -7.19 7.58
CA LYS A 168 -10.05 -6.71 7.90
C LYS A 168 -10.15 -5.59 8.94
N ARG A 169 -9.01 -5.16 9.51
CA ARG A 169 -8.97 -4.10 10.52
C ARG A 169 -9.74 -2.83 10.14
N THR A 170 -9.80 -2.50 8.85
CA THR A 170 -10.51 -1.32 8.34
C THR A 170 -11.96 -1.25 8.81
N ILE A 171 -12.70 -2.38 8.75
CA ILE A 171 -14.10 -2.38 9.18
C ILE A 171 -14.24 -2.25 10.71
N LEU A 172 -13.31 -2.81 11.49
CA LEU A 172 -13.28 -2.64 12.95
C LEU A 172 -13.10 -1.16 13.32
N LEU A 173 -12.12 -0.50 12.69
CA LEU A 173 -11.83 0.92 12.90
C LEU A 173 -12.98 1.81 12.43
N GLY A 174 -13.53 1.56 11.25
CA GLY A 174 -14.65 2.32 10.70
C GLY A 174 -15.90 2.25 11.60
N VAL A 175 -16.21 1.06 12.11
CA VAL A 175 -17.31 0.87 13.07
C VAL A 175 -17.00 1.56 14.40
N ALA A 176 -15.77 1.50 14.91
CA ALA A 176 -15.37 2.21 16.12
C ALA A 176 -15.58 3.73 15.99
N PHE A 177 -15.13 4.32 14.88
CA PHE A 177 -15.39 5.74 14.59
C PHE A 177 -16.88 6.05 14.50
N SER A 178 -17.70 5.16 13.93
CA SER A 178 -19.15 5.37 13.86
C SER A 178 -19.85 5.30 15.22
N MET A 179 -19.21 4.67 16.22
CA MET A 179 -19.67 4.64 17.61
C MET A 179 -19.19 5.87 18.42
N GLY A 180 -18.49 6.81 17.79
CA GLY A 180 -17.95 8.00 18.43
C GLY A 180 -16.64 7.75 19.19
N GLU A 181 -16.00 6.60 18.99
CA GLU A 181 -14.70 6.29 19.57
C GLU A 181 -13.56 6.75 18.64
N ASP A 182 -12.42 7.05 19.24
CA ASP A 182 -11.16 7.21 18.54
C ASP A 182 -10.29 5.97 18.79
N PRO A 183 -10.30 4.99 17.87
CA PRO A 183 -9.53 3.76 18.02
C PRO A 183 -8.02 4.01 18.01
N PHE A 184 -7.54 5.06 17.34
CA PHE A 184 -6.11 5.38 17.30
C PHE A 184 -5.63 5.99 18.61
N ALA A 185 -6.42 6.87 19.23
CA ALA A 185 -6.13 7.37 20.57
C ALA A 185 -6.18 6.26 21.63
N ALA A 186 -7.04 5.25 21.43
CA ALA A 186 -7.17 4.12 22.34
C ALA A 186 -5.99 3.13 22.28
N TYR A 187 -5.10 3.21 21.28
CA TYR A 187 -3.88 2.39 21.23
C TYR A 187 -2.94 2.59 22.43
N ALA A 188 -3.05 3.72 23.13
CA ALA A 188 -2.30 3.98 24.35
C ALA A 188 -2.81 3.20 25.58
N ASP A 189 -4.01 2.59 25.50
CA ASP A 189 -4.68 1.85 26.55
C ASP A 189 -5.31 0.58 25.97
N LEU A 190 -4.61 -0.54 26.09
CA LEU A 190 -5.03 -1.81 25.49
C LEU A 190 -6.35 -2.34 26.03
N ASP A 191 -6.67 -2.07 27.33
CA ASP A 191 -7.93 -2.50 27.91
C ASP A 191 -9.09 -1.72 27.30
N LYS A 192 -8.95 -0.41 27.16
CA LYS A 192 -9.92 0.44 26.46
C LYS A 192 -10.07 0.04 24.99
N TYR A 193 -8.96 -0.25 24.32
CA TYR A 193 -9.01 -0.69 22.94
C TYR A 193 -9.73 -2.04 22.81
N GLN A 194 -9.53 -2.97 23.74
CA GLN A 194 -10.25 -4.24 23.77
C GLN A 194 -11.76 -4.03 23.94
N GLU A 195 -12.20 -3.11 24.81
CA GLU A 195 -13.61 -2.77 24.97
C GLU A 195 -14.23 -2.22 23.67
N ILE A 196 -13.48 -1.38 22.95
CA ILE A 196 -13.90 -0.85 21.63
C ILE A 196 -14.06 -2.00 20.64
N LEU A 197 -13.08 -2.89 20.56
CA LEU A 197 -13.13 -4.06 19.66
C LEU A 197 -14.30 -4.99 20.00
N ASP A 198 -14.56 -5.24 21.27
CA ASP A 198 -15.67 -6.11 21.68
C ASP A 198 -17.01 -5.55 21.25
N ARG A 199 -17.26 -4.26 21.42
CA ARG A 199 -18.46 -3.59 20.93
C ARG A 199 -18.57 -3.60 19.40
N ALA A 200 -17.45 -3.37 18.70
CA ALA A 200 -17.42 -3.44 17.23
C ALA A 200 -17.73 -4.86 16.73
N VAL A 201 -17.22 -5.89 17.40
CA VAL A 201 -17.50 -7.30 17.09
C VAL A 201 -19.00 -7.61 17.28
N GLU A 202 -19.57 -7.24 18.42
CA GLU A 202 -21.00 -7.45 18.69
C GLU A 202 -21.88 -6.77 17.64
N TYR A 203 -21.56 -5.52 17.28
CA TYR A 203 -22.24 -4.76 16.26
C TYR A 203 -22.19 -5.46 14.88
N LEU A 204 -20.98 -5.88 14.45
CA LEU A 204 -20.79 -6.54 13.16
C LEU A 204 -21.44 -7.93 13.09
N ILE A 205 -21.47 -8.67 14.20
CA ILE A 205 -22.19 -9.95 14.28
C ILE A 205 -23.71 -9.74 14.17
N ALA A 206 -24.24 -8.72 14.85
CA ALA A 206 -25.66 -8.38 14.76
C ALA A 206 -26.08 -7.94 13.34
N CYS A 207 -25.16 -7.39 12.58
CA CYS A 207 -25.32 -6.88 11.22
C CYS A 207 -25.26 -7.98 10.12
N LYS A 208 -24.96 -9.21 10.45
CA LYS A 208 -24.68 -10.28 9.47
C LYS A 208 -25.76 -10.45 8.39
N ASP A 209 -27.02 -10.23 8.72
CA ASP A 209 -28.14 -10.37 7.78
C ASP A 209 -28.18 -9.28 6.69
N ASN A 210 -27.49 -8.18 6.91
CA ASN A 210 -27.32 -7.11 5.92
C ASN A 210 -26.28 -7.46 4.87
N ILE A 211 -25.30 -8.27 5.27
CA ILE A 211 -24.14 -8.56 4.46
C ILE A 211 -24.47 -9.68 3.49
N LYS A 212 -24.42 -9.38 2.20
CA LYS A 212 -24.61 -10.34 1.12
C LYS A 212 -23.41 -11.29 1.00
N ALA A 213 -22.21 -10.73 1.06
CA ALA A 213 -20.96 -11.47 1.01
C ALA A 213 -19.82 -10.64 1.61
N TYR A 214 -18.77 -11.33 2.04
CA TYR A 214 -17.51 -10.71 2.45
C TYR A 214 -16.51 -10.82 1.29
N TRP A 215 -16.18 -9.69 0.69
CA TRP A 215 -15.28 -9.67 -0.47
C TRP A 215 -13.81 -9.89 -0.06
N LYS A 216 -13.03 -10.50 -0.96
CA LYS A 216 -11.60 -10.77 -0.78
C LYS A 216 -10.72 -9.85 -1.62
N GLY A 217 -11.20 -9.46 -2.80
CA GLY A 217 -10.51 -8.61 -3.75
C GLY A 217 -11.42 -7.58 -4.42
N GLY A 218 -10.83 -6.53 -4.99
CA GLY A 218 -11.58 -5.46 -5.65
C GLY A 218 -12.39 -5.93 -6.87
N ASP A 219 -11.99 -7.04 -7.50
CA ASP A 219 -12.73 -7.60 -8.64
C ASP A 219 -14.00 -8.33 -8.21
N ASP A 220 -13.97 -9.07 -7.11
CA ASP A 220 -15.15 -9.70 -6.52
C ASP A 220 -16.17 -8.63 -6.14
N LEU A 221 -15.72 -7.58 -5.48
CA LEU A 221 -16.55 -6.45 -5.09
C LEU A 221 -17.16 -5.75 -6.32
N ALA A 222 -16.33 -5.50 -7.34
CA ALA A 222 -16.79 -4.86 -8.59
C ALA A 222 -17.89 -5.67 -9.28
N ALA A 223 -17.72 -6.99 -9.35
CA ALA A 223 -18.72 -7.87 -9.95
C ALA A 223 -20.09 -7.79 -9.22
N MET A 224 -20.08 -7.82 -7.89
CA MET A 224 -21.32 -7.70 -7.09
C MET A 224 -22.00 -6.33 -7.24
N MET A 225 -21.23 -5.24 -7.33
CA MET A 225 -21.77 -3.90 -7.52
C MET A 225 -22.37 -3.73 -8.92
N LEU A 226 -21.65 -4.12 -9.97
CA LEU A 226 -22.09 -3.98 -11.36
C LEU A 226 -23.31 -4.86 -11.69
N SER A 227 -23.39 -6.06 -11.10
CA SER A 227 -24.56 -6.93 -11.27
C SER A 227 -25.79 -6.42 -10.50
N GLY A 228 -25.61 -5.48 -9.57
CA GLY A 228 -26.68 -5.00 -8.68
C GLY A 228 -27.05 -6.01 -7.58
N GLU A 229 -26.21 -7.01 -7.35
CA GLU A 229 -26.38 -7.95 -6.23
C GLU A 229 -26.27 -7.23 -4.89
N ILE A 230 -25.39 -6.24 -4.81
CA ILE A 230 -25.28 -5.29 -3.70
C ILE A 230 -25.49 -3.86 -4.20
N VAL A 231 -25.85 -2.95 -3.30
CA VAL A 231 -26.06 -1.53 -3.58
C VAL A 231 -25.03 -0.63 -2.89
N ALA A 232 -24.35 -1.14 -1.88
CA ALA A 232 -23.29 -0.43 -1.17
C ALA A 232 -22.31 -1.40 -0.51
N SER A 233 -21.10 -0.92 -0.23
CA SER A 233 -20.04 -1.71 0.41
C SER A 233 -19.01 -0.81 1.10
N GLU A 234 -18.31 -1.37 2.07
CA GLU A 234 -16.94 -0.91 2.41
C GLU A 234 -16.05 -1.19 1.20
N THR A 235 -15.07 -0.32 0.94
CA THR A 235 -14.21 -0.42 -0.24
C THR A 235 -12.92 0.39 -0.11
N TRP A 236 -11.96 0.09 -1.00
CA TRP A 236 -10.93 1.04 -1.38
C TRP A 236 -11.47 2.04 -2.43
N ASP A 237 -11.02 3.27 -2.35
CA ASP A 237 -11.35 4.34 -3.30
C ASP A 237 -11.04 3.96 -4.75
N SER A 238 -9.91 3.31 -5.00
CA SER A 238 -9.48 2.85 -6.32
C SER A 238 -10.49 1.92 -7.00
N THR A 239 -11.16 1.04 -6.24
CA THR A 239 -12.22 0.18 -6.78
C THR A 239 -13.45 1.01 -7.18
N ALA A 240 -13.85 1.96 -6.33
CA ALA A 240 -14.97 2.83 -6.63
C ALA A 240 -14.69 3.75 -7.83
N TYR A 241 -13.48 4.30 -7.96
CA TYR A 241 -13.09 5.11 -9.13
C TYR A 241 -13.16 4.32 -10.44
N ARG A 242 -12.72 3.08 -10.42
CA ARG A 242 -12.84 2.19 -11.59
C ARG A 242 -14.29 1.93 -11.97
N LEU A 243 -15.18 1.77 -10.99
CA LEU A 243 -16.60 1.53 -11.23
C LEU A 243 -17.35 2.79 -11.67
N PHE A 244 -16.96 3.96 -11.17
CA PHE A 244 -17.52 5.24 -11.61
C PHE A 244 -17.40 5.44 -13.12
N GLY A 245 -16.27 5.05 -13.72
CA GLY A 245 -16.07 5.10 -15.18
C GLY A 245 -17.01 4.17 -15.96
N GLN A 246 -17.56 3.13 -15.33
CA GLN A 246 -18.50 2.20 -15.96
C GLN A 246 -19.96 2.56 -15.64
N ASN A 247 -20.23 3.07 -14.46
CA ASN A 247 -21.54 3.53 -13.99
C ASN A 247 -21.36 4.72 -13.05
N PRO A 248 -21.65 5.95 -13.52
CA PRO A 248 -21.46 7.18 -12.71
C PRO A 248 -22.34 7.26 -11.46
N ASN A 249 -23.34 6.41 -11.30
CA ASN A 249 -24.11 6.32 -10.06
C ASN A 249 -23.35 5.60 -8.93
N ILE A 250 -22.33 4.78 -9.27
CA ILE A 250 -21.48 4.09 -8.30
C ILE A 250 -20.35 5.03 -7.94
N VAL A 251 -20.39 5.62 -6.75
CA VAL A 251 -19.40 6.59 -6.28
C VAL A 251 -18.71 6.11 -5.01
N PHE A 252 -17.47 6.52 -4.82
CA PHE A 252 -16.84 6.46 -3.50
C PHE A 252 -17.53 7.46 -2.58
N VAL A 253 -17.79 7.04 -1.35
CA VAL A 253 -18.48 7.85 -0.34
C VAL A 253 -17.57 7.93 0.88
N PRO A 254 -16.86 9.04 1.07
CA PRO A 254 -16.14 9.27 2.32
C PRO A 254 -17.13 9.18 3.49
N PRO A 255 -16.87 8.32 4.48
CA PRO A 255 -17.72 8.27 5.66
C PRO A 255 -17.75 9.60 6.39
N SER A 256 -18.87 9.97 7.00
CA SER A 256 -19.01 11.24 7.74
C SER A 256 -18.01 11.42 8.87
N THR A 257 -17.45 10.33 9.41
CA THR A 257 -16.39 10.32 10.41
C THR A 257 -14.98 10.42 9.82
N GLY A 258 -14.87 10.53 8.50
CA GLY A 258 -13.64 10.51 7.74
C GLY A 258 -13.34 9.17 7.10
N ALA A 259 -12.79 9.20 5.88
CA ALA A 259 -12.23 8.02 5.24
C ALA A 259 -10.87 7.68 5.88
N LEU A 260 -10.56 6.39 5.97
CA LEU A 260 -9.30 5.90 6.53
C LEU A 260 -8.21 6.01 5.46
N ALA A 261 -7.24 6.88 5.66
CA ALA A 261 -6.17 7.14 4.69
C ALA A 261 -4.94 6.28 4.98
N TRP A 262 -4.46 5.58 3.95
CA TRP A 262 -3.22 4.81 3.98
C TRP A 262 -2.17 5.43 3.06
N ILE A 263 -0.91 5.25 3.41
CA ILE A 263 0.24 5.69 2.60
C ILE A 263 1.16 4.49 2.45
N ASP A 264 1.37 4.07 1.22
CA ASP A 264 2.33 3.01 0.92
C ASP A 264 3.71 3.61 0.64
N THR A 265 4.73 2.90 1.07
CA THR A 265 6.07 3.44 1.19
C THR A 265 7.11 2.56 0.51
N PHE A 266 8.25 3.13 0.21
CA PHE A 266 9.48 2.40 0.00
C PHE A 266 10.21 2.25 1.33
N ALA A 267 10.66 1.02 1.64
CA ALA A 267 11.47 0.71 2.82
C ALA A 267 12.57 -0.28 2.44
N LEU A 268 13.77 -0.11 2.99
CA LEU A 268 14.90 -0.98 2.72
C LEU A 268 14.92 -2.15 3.72
N PRO A 269 14.82 -3.42 3.26
CA PRO A 269 15.04 -4.59 4.08
C PRO A 269 16.45 -4.58 4.68
N ARG A 270 16.58 -5.01 5.96
CA ARG A 270 17.82 -4.88 6.72
C ARG A 270 19.04 -5.49 6.06
N LYS A 271 18.89 -6.64 5.42
CA LYS A 271 19.97 -7.38 4.77
C LYS A 271 19.83 -7.39 3.24
N GLY A 272 19.16 -6.38 2.68
CA GLY A 272 19.20 -6.11 1.24
C GLY A 272 20.64 -5.79 0.81
N GLU A 273 21.02 -6.25 -0.36
CA GLU A 273 22.40 -6.18 -0.86
C GLU A 273 22.54 -5.21 -2.04
N ALA A 274 21.42 -4.83 -2.69
CA ALA A 274 21.35 -3.98 -3.88
C ALA A 274 20.80 -2.57 -3.56
N ASP A 275 21.39 -1.86 -2.57
CA ASP A 275 20.89 -0.56 -2.13
C ASP A 275 20.96 0.51 -3.23
N ASP A 276 22.04 0.54 -4.01
CA ASP A 276 22.18 1.49 -5.11
C ASP A 276 21.09 1.28 -6.17
N ALA A 277 20.78 0.03 -6.50
CA ALA A 277 19.70 -0.31 -7.40
C ALA A 277 18.33 0.05 -6.80
N ALA A 278 18.13 -0.14 -5.49
CA ALA A 278 16.92 0.26 -4.80
C ALA A 278 16.70 1.78 -4.84
N TYR A 279 17.73 2.59 -4.58
CA TYR A 279 17.64 4.06 -4.70
C TYR A 279 17.41 4.52 -6.15
N LYS A 280 18.00 3.85 -7.14
CA LYS A 280 17.73 4.12 -8.55
C LYS A 280 16.26 3.82 -8.89
N TRP A 281 15.71 2.69 -8.39
CA TRP A 281 14.30 2.36 -8.58
C TRP A 281 13.38 3.39 -7.93
N ILE A 282 13.64 3.80 -6.68
CA ILE A 282 12.87 4.83 -5.96
C ILE A 282 12.82 6.12 -6.79
N ASN A 283 13.98 6.67 -7.18
CA ASN A 283 14.02 7.91 -7.93
C ASN A 283 13.39 7.77 -9.31
N PHE A 284 13.55 6.62 -9.98
CA PHE A 284 12.91 6.34 -11.26
C PHE A 284 11.39 6.32 -11.15
N VAL A 285 10.85 5.64 -10.13
CA VAL A 285 9.40 5.58 -9.93
C VAL A 285 8.82 6.94 -9.57
N LEU A 286 9.52 7.78 -8.82
CA LEU A 286 9.07 9.12 -8.44
C LEU A 286 9.06 10.14 -9.60
N GLU A 287 9.59 9.81 -10.76
CA GLU A 287 9.45 10.66 -11.95
C GLU A 287 7.97 10.74 -12.38
N PRO A 288 7.45 11.90 -12.79
CA PRO A 288 6.02 12.10 -13.08
C PRO A 288 5.42 11.06 -14.04
N GLU A 289 6.12 10.72 -15.11
CA GLU A 289 5.67 9.74 -16.09
C GLU A 289 5.58 8.32 -15.50
N ASN A 290 6.57 7.93 -14.69
CA ASN A 290 6.68 6.59 -14.13
C ASN A 290 5.71 6.38 -12.97
N VAL A 291 5.57 7.38 -12.09
CA VAL A 291 4.60 7.33 -10.99
C VAL A 291 3.16 7.34 -11.51
N THR A 292 2.92 8.03 -12.64
CA THR A 292 1.61 7.99 -13.31
C THR A 292 1.30 6.59 -13.86
N ALA A 293 2.30 5.92 -14.46
CA ALA A 293 2.15 4.53 -14.92
C ALA A 293 1.86 3.56 -13.76
N MET A 294 2.55 3.72 -12.62
CA MET A 294 2.27 2.94 -11.41
C MET A 294 0.86 3.24 -10.86
N SER A 295 0.44 4.50 -10.81
CA SER A 295 -0.90 4.92 -10.38
C SER A 295 -2.00 4.42 -11.30
N ALA A 296 -1.76 4.36 -12.61
CA ALA A 296 -2.70 3.78 -13.56
C ALA A 296 -2.90 2.27 -13.33
N SER A 297 -1.83 1.55 -12.98
CA SER A 297 -1.89 0.12 -12.65
C SER A 297 -2.56 -0.15 -11.30
N SER A 298 -2.22 0.61 -10.27
CA SER A 298 -2.69 0.38 -8.90
C SER A 298 -4.07 0.97 -8.60
N GLY A 299 -4.45 2.02 -9.33
CA GLY A 299 -5.60 2.84 -8.98
C GLY A 299 -5.34 3.83 -7.84
N ALA A 300 -4.24 3.76 -7.12
CA ALA A 300 -3.88 4.67 -6.03
C ALA A 300 -3.41 6.05 -6.56
N ILE A 301 -3.33 7.04 -5.69
CA ILE A 301 -2.84 8.38 -6.02
C ILE A 301 -1.35 8.43 -5.69
N ALA A 302 -0.54 8.98 -6.61
CA ALA A 302 0.88 9.17 -6.36
C ALA A 302 1.14 10.19 -5.25
N SER A 303 2.19 9.99 -4.46
CA SER A 303 2.59 10.93 -3.40
C SER A 303 3.55 12.01 -3.86
N VAL A 304 3.54 12.34 -5.16
CA VAL A 304 4.33 13.43 -5.73
C VAL A 304 3.50 14.70 -5.90
N GLN A 305 4.17 15.85 -5.86
CA GLN A 305 3.53 17.13 -6.07
C GLN A 305 2.86 17.19 -7.44
N GLY A 306 1.65 17.77 -7.50
CA GLY A 306 0.86 17.84 -8.73
C GLY A 306 0.30 16.50 -9.22
N ALA A 307 0.34 15.44 -8.42
CA ALA A 307 -0.17 14.12 -8.80
C ALA A 307 -1.64 14.15 -9.26
N MET A 308 -2.45 15.02 -8.66
CA MET A 308 -3.86 15.19 -9.06
C MET A 308 -4.00 15.69 -10.50
N ASP A 309 -3.08 16.52 -10.96
CA ASP A 309 -3.07 17.06 -12.32
C ASP A 309 -2.60 16.01 -13.36
N LEU A 310 -1.95 14.93 -12.86
CA LEU A 310 -1.49 13.82 -13.68
C LEU A 310 -2.53 12.70 -13.83
N LEU A 311 -3.65 12.79 -13.12
CA LEU A 311 -4.70 11.77 -13.20
C LEU A 311 -5.34 11.75 -14.59
N PRO A 312 -5.67 10.58 -15.14
CA PRO A 312 -6.54 10.46 -16.30
C PRO A 312 -7.87 11.19 -16.06
N PRO A 313 -8.48 11.83 -17.08
CA PRO A 313 -9.68 12.65 -16.92
C PRO A 313 -10.86 11.93 -16.24
N ASP A 314 -11.06 10.65 -16.54
CA ASP A 314 -12.09 9.81 -15.93
C ASP A 314 -11.83 9.56 -14.45
N LYS A 315 -10.57 9.32 -14.08
CA LYS A 315 -10.18 9.16 -12.68
C LYS A 315 -10.26 10.48 -11.92
N ALA A 316 -9.81 11.59 -12.51
CA ALA A 316 -9.96 12.91 -11.92
C ALA A 316 -11.44 13.25 -11.67
N ALA A 317 -12.33 12.92 -12.61
CA ALA A 317 -13.77 13.09 -12.44
C ALA A 317 -14.32 12.25 -11.28
N ALA A 318 -13.87 10.99 -11.13
CA ALA A 318 -14.27 10.11 -10.04
C ALA A 318 -13.82 10.63 -8.66
N VAL A 319 -12.58 11.12 -8.56
CA VAL A 319 -12.04 11.72 -7.33
C VAL A 319 -12.81 12.98 -6.96
N ASN A 320 -13.06 13.88 -7.93
CA ASN A 320 -13.81 15.12 -7.72
C ASN A 320 -15.28 14.87 -7.35
N ALA A 321 -15.86 13.77 -7.84
CA ALA A 321 -17.22 13.36 -7.45
C ALA A 321 -17.28 12.76 -6.04
N ALA A 322 -16.16 12.21 -5.55
CA ALA A 322 -16.08 11.52 -4.27
C ALA A 322 -15.82 12.47 -3.11
N PHE A 323 -14.90 13.43 -3.26
CA PHE A 323 -14.37 14.22 -2.15
C PHE A 323 -14.72 15.70 -2.27
N THR A 324 -15.23 16.25 -1.18
CA THR A 324 -15.22 17.69 -0.93
C THR A 324 -13.93 18.09 -0.20
N ALA A 325 -13.63 19.39 -0.15
CA ALA A 325 -12.51 19.90 0.65
C ALA A 325 -12.63 19.51 2.15
N GLN A 326 -13.86 19.42 2.65
CA GLN A 326 -14.12 19.01 4.03
C GLN A 326 -13.83 17.53 4.24
N ASP A 327 -14.17 16.65 3.27
CA ASP A 327 -13.86 15.23 3.36
C ASP A 327 -12.34 14.99 3.40
N ILE A 328 -11.56 15.75 2.62
CA ILE A 328 -10.10 15.72 2.65
C ILE A 328 -9.55 16.21 4.00
N ALA A 329 -10.15 17.25 4.59
CA ALA A 329 -9.74 17.74 5.90
C ALA A 329 -10.05 16.74 7.03
N ASN A 330 -11.09 15.91 6.84
CA ASN A 330 -11.55 14.91 7.81
C ASN A 330 -10.87 13.54 7.67
N LEU A 331 -9.89 13.36 6.76
CA LEU A 331 -9.21 12.09 6.59
C LEU A 331 -8.58 11.59 7.91
N GLN A 332 -8.80 10.32 8.20
CA GLN A 332 -8.24 9.62 9.34
C GLN A 332 -7.01 8.81 8.86
N PHE A 333 -5.83 9.35 9.05
CA PHE A 333 -4.61 8.62 8.69
C PHE A 333 -4.38 7.46 9.67
N PHE A 334 -4.03 6.28 9.13
CA PHE A 334 -3.67 5.16 9.98
C PHE A 334 -2.50 5.53 10.89
N ALA A 335 -2.70 5.31 12.19
CA ALA A 335 -1.65 5.45 13.19
C ALA A 335 -0.74 4.22 13.21
N ASN A 336 0.49 4.40 13.70
CA ASN A 336 1.38 3.29 13.99
C ASN A 336 0.68 2.26 14.87
N ILE A 337 0.86 1.00 14.51
CA ILE A 337 0.26 -0.12 15.23
C ILE A 337 1.20 -0.53 16.38
N PRO A 338 0.83 -0.32 17.65
CA PRO A 338 1.62 -0.80 18.76
C PRO A 338 1.67 -2.34 18.84
N PRO A 339 2.70 -2.91 19.44
CA PRO A 339 2.78 -4.35 19.67
C PRO A 339 1.52 -4.89 20.39
N GLY A 340 1.00 -6.01 19.92
CA GLY A 340 -0.20 -6.67 20.47
C GLY A 340 -1.53 -6.24 19.84
N ILE A 341 -1.62 -5.07 19.21
CA ILE A 341 -2.85 -4.58 18.58
C ILE A 341 -3.28 -5.51 17.42
N GLU A 342 -2.34 -5.94 16.58
CA GLU A 342 -2.67 -6.84 15.46
C GLU A 342 -3.25 -8.18 15.93
N ASP A 343 -2.75 -8.71 17.03
CA ASP A 343 -3.28 -9.95 17.64
C ASP A 343 -4.70 -9.74 18.19
N MET A 344 -4.97 -8.58 18.81
CA MET A 344 -6.31 -8.22 19.31
C MET A 344 -7.29 -8.08 18.15
N GLU A 345 -6.94 -7.33 17.11
CA GLU A 345 -7.74 -7.17 15.88
C GLU A 345 -7.96 -8.52 15.17
N GLY A 346 -6.92 -9.35 15.08
CA GLY A 346 -7.00 -10.68 14.51
C GLY A 346 -8.02 -11.57 15.25
N LYS A 347 -7.96 -11.60 16.57
CA LYS A 347 -8.94 -12.35 17.41
C LYS A 347 -10.36 -11.80 17.26
N ALA A 348 -10.53 -10.47 17.17
CA ALA A 348 -11.81 -9.84 16.93
C ALA A 348 -12.41 -10.27 15.57
N LEU A 349 -11.61 -10.27 14.51
CA LEU A 349 -12.02 -10.71 13.17
C LEU A 349 -12.38 -12.20 13.14
N GLU A 350 -11.62 -13.06 13.81
CA GLU A 350 -11.93 -14.49 13.90
C GLU A 350 -13.26 -14.76 14.64
N ARG A 351 -13.59 -13.97 15.66
CA ARG A 351 -14.90 -14.04 16.34
C ARG A 351 -16.05 -13.70 15.37
N ILE A 352 -15.88 -12.68 14.52
CA ILE A 352 -16.86 -12.29 13.52
C ILE A 352 -17.02 -13.42 12.48
N LYS A 353 -15.92 -13.93 11.94
CA LYS A 353 -15.93 -15.03 10.97
C LYS A 353 -16.65 -16.26 11.52
N ALA A 354 -16.33 -16.68 12.73
CA ALA A 354 -16.96 -17.82 13.38
C ALA A 354 -18.48 -17.63 13.54
N ALA A 355 -18.95 -16.41 13.87
CA ALA A 355 -20.37 -16.13 14.06
C ALA A 355 -21.14 -15.92 12.75
N THR A 356 -20.48 -15.54 11.66
CA THR A 356 -21.10 -15.27 10.35
C THR A 356 -20.94 -16.41 9.37
N GLY A 357 -20.09 -17.41 9.66
CA GLY A 357 -19.78 -18.51 8.75
C GLY A 357 -18.94 -18.06 7.54
N SER A 358 -18.25 -16.93 7.63
CA SER A 358 -17.34 -16.45 6.58
C SER A 358 -15.96 -17.07 6.73
N GLU A 359 -15.28 -17.36 5.59
CA GLU A 359 -13.92 -17.88 5.54
C GLU A 359 -12.87 -16.75 5.44
#